data_663838bd7bc51f180d891718fe20ba38
#
_entry.id   663838bd7bc51f180d891718fe20ba38
#
_cell.length_a   1.000
_cell.length_b   1.000
_cell.length_c   1.000
_cell.angle_alpha   90.00
_cell.angle_beta   90.00
_cell.angle_gamma   90.00
#
_symmetry.space_group_name_H-M   'P 1'
#
loop_
_entity.id
_entity.type
_entity.pdbx_description
1 polymer ?
#
loop_
_entity_poly.entity_id
_entity_poly.type
_entity_poly.pdbx_seq_one_letter_code
_entity_poly.pdbx_strand_id
1 'polypeptide(L)' 'MLTDEELAAVPEELLKDLLRYSEYGWRDRRIVSLLVRCYPVVLTEADVRKLRRLGQKKL' A
#
# COMPACT_ATOMS: atom_id res chain seq x y z
N MET A 1 -5.87 -11.31 1.79
CA MET A 1 -4.71 -10.97 0.94
C MET A 1 -5.19 -10.66 -0.47
N LEU A 2 -4.70 -9.60 -1.06
CA LEU A 2 -5.10 -9.21 -2.40
C LEU A 2 -4.44 -10.09 -3.46
N THR A 3 -5.16 -10.34 -4.55
CA THR A 3 -4.58 -11.02 -5.72
C THR A 3 -3.69 -10.04 -6.47
N ASP A 4 -2.86 -10.54 -7.39
CA ASP A 4 -1.99 -9.68 -8.20
C ASP A 4 -2.81 -8.69 -9.03
N GLU A 5 -3.98 -9.12 -9.52
CA GLU A 5 -4.88 -8.24 -10.27
C GLU A 5 -5.42 -7.11 -9.40
N GLU A 6 -5.82 -7.45 -8.17
CA GLU A 6 -6.31 -6.45 -7.23
C GLU A 6 -5.21 -5.47 -6.84
N LEU A 7 -3.98 -5.96 -6.66
CA LEU A 7 -2.83 -5.11 -6.35
C LEU A 7 -2.54 -4.14 -7.50
N ALA A 8 -2.67 -4.61 -8.74
CA ALA A 8 -2.45 -3.77 -9.90
C ALA A 8 -3.55 -2.73 -10.10
N ALA A 9 -4.73 -2.96 -9.54
CA ALA A 9 -5.89 -2.10 -9.70
C ALA A 9 -6.07 -1.06 -8.60
N VAL A 10 -5.20 -1.04 -7.58
CA VAL A 10 -5.31 -0.04 -6.50
C VAL A 10 -5.09 1.37 -7.05
N PRO A 11 -5.74 2.39 -6.45
CA PRO A 11 -5.53 3.77 -6.87
C PRO A 11 -4.07 4.20 -6.78
N GLU A 12 -3.63 4.98 -7.73
CA GLU A 12 -2.27 5.51 -7.72
C GLU A 12 -1.99 6.35 -6.46
N GLU A 13 -3.00 7.06 -5.98
CA GLU A 13 -2.88 7.84 -4.75
C GLU A 13 -2.55 6.97 -3.55
N LEU A 14 -3.11 5.76 -3.49
CA LEU A 14 -2.80 4.82 -2.44
C LEU A 14 -1.32 4.45 -2.47
N LEU A 15 -0.78 4.20 -3.66
CA LEU A 15 0.64 3.89 -3.82
C LEU A 15 1.53 5.05 -3.38
N LYS A 16 1.14 6.27 -3.75
CA LYS A 16 1.89 7.47 -3.35
C LYS A 16 1.90 7.64 -1.84
N ASP A 17 0.74 7.48 -1.20
CA ASP A 17 0.63 7.59 0.25
C ASP A 17 1.47 6.53 0.95
N LEU A 18 1.39 5.29 0.45
CA LEU A 18 2.15 4.17 1.00
C LEU A 18 3.65 4.45 0.96
N LEU A 19 4.15 4.93 -0.17
CA LEU A 19 5.57 5.26 -0.31
C LEU A 19 5.98 6.41 0.60
N ARG A 20 5.12 7.41 0.74
CA ARG A 20 5.37 8.56 1.62
C ARG A 20 5.53 8.12 3.07
N TYR A 21 4.59 7.30 3.56
CA TYR A 21 4.64 6.82 4.94
C TYR A 21 5.81 5.88 5.17
N SER A 22 6.20 5.11 4.15
CA SER A 22 7.39 4.27 4.21
C SER A 22 8.66 5.13 4.37
N GLU A 23 8.72 6.25 3.67
CA GLU A 23 9.84 7.18 3.79
C GLU A 23 9.91 7.84 5.16
N TYR A 24 8.74 8.06 5.80
CA TYR A 24 8.70 8.56 7.16
C TYR A 24 9.19 7.55 8.19
N GLY A 25 9.42 6.31 7.79
CA GLY A 25 9.85 5.27 8.70
C GLY A 25 8.73 4.54 9.41
N TRP A 26 7.48 4.73 8.96
CA TRP A 26 6.35 4.04 9.56
C TRP A 26 6.43 2.53 9.28
N ARG A 27 6.05 1.75 10.28
CA ARG A 27 5.99 0.31 10.13
C ARG A 27 4.81 -0.09 9.25
N ASP A 28 4.93 -1.22 8.56
CA ASP A 28 3.89 -1.73 7.66
C ASP A 28 2.54 -1.85 8.36
N ARG A 29 2.54 -2.30 9.61
CA ARG A 29 1.33 -2.43 10.40
C ARG A 29 0.59 -1.11 10.55
N ARG A 30 1.31 -0.04 10.81
CA ARG A 30 0.74 1.31 10.94
C ARG A 30 0.22 1.82 9.62
N ILE A 31 0.96 1.55 8.55
CA ILE A 31 0.56 1.94 7.19
C ILE A 31 -0.74 1.24 6.80
N VAL A 32 -0.84 -0.06 7.06
CA VAL A 32 -2.08 -0.82 6.83
C VAL A 32 -3.26 -0.18 7.56
N SER A 33 -3.08 0.13 8.83
CA SER A 33 -4.13 0.70 9.66
C SER A 33 -4.64 2.02 9.07
N LEU A 34 -3.76 2.85 8.58
CA LEU A 34 -4.11 4.13 7.98
C LEU A 34 -4.78 3.96 6.62
N LEU A 35 -4.21 3.14 5.75
CA LEU A 35 -4.73 2.97 4.39
C LEU A 35 -6.11 2.32 4.39
N VAL A 36 -6.36 1.38 5.27
CA VAL A 36 -7.67 0.74 5.40
C VAL A 36 -8.75 1.76 5.80
N ARG A 37 -8.37 2.78 6.55
CA ARG A 37 -9.30 3.86 6.92
C ARG A 37 -9.54 4.85 5.80
N CYS A 38 -8.52 5.10 5.00
CA CYS A 38 -8.59 6.12 3.95
C CYS A 38 -9.15 5.59 2.64
N TYR A 39 -9.01 4.30 2.38
CA TYR A 39 -9.42 3.68 1.13
C TYR A 39 -10.31 2.48 1.40
N PRO A 40 -11.29 2.19 0.51
CA PRO A 40 -12.18 1.04 0.69
C PRO A 40 -11.51 -0.28 0.29
N VAL A 41 -10.38 -0.58 0.88
CA VAL A 41 -9.63 -1.81 0.60
C VAL A 41 -9.22 -2.46 1.91
N VAL A 42 -9.13 -3.78 1.90
CA VAL A 42 -8.62 -4.54 3.04
C VAL A 42 -7.22 -5.02 2.71
N LEU A 43 -6.25 -4.52 3.44
CA LEU A 43 -4.83 -4.81 3.20
C LEU A 43 -4.23 -5.57 4.38
N THR A 44 -3.26 -6.43 4.08
CA THR A 44 -2.41 -7.06 5.08
C THR A 44 -1.02 -6.44 5.00
N GLU A 45 -0.16 -6.74 5.97
CA GLU A 45 1.22 -6.28 5.94
C GLU A 45 1.97 -6.83 4.72
N ALA A 46 1.64 -8.06 4.31
CA ALA A 46 2.22 -8.65 3.10
C ALA A 46 1.82 -7.87 1.85
N ASP A 47 0.56 -7.43 1.80
CA ASP A 47 0.06 -6.62 0.68
C ASP A 47 0.80 -5.28 0.60
N VAL A 48 1.05 -4.66 1.73
CA VAL A 48 1.81 -3.40 1.78
C VAL A 48 3.21 -3.58 1.21
N ARG A 49 3.87 -4.68 1.53
CA ARG A 49 5.21 -4.95 0.99
C ARG A 49 5.19 -5.12 -0.53
N LYS A 50 4.20 -5.84 -1.05
CA LYS A 50 4.04 -6.02 -2.50
C LYS A 50 3.72 -4.70 -3.18
N LEU A 51 2.82 -3.92 -2.60
CA LEU A 51 2.47 -2.61 -3.15
C LEU A 51 3.64 -1.64 -3.14
N ARG A 52 4.49 -1.71 -2.11
CA ARG A 52 5.69 -0.87 -2.05
C ARG A 52 6.60 -1.16 -3.24
N ARG A 53 6.83 -2.42 -3.55
CA ARG A 53 7.63 -2.80 -4.71
C ARG A 53 7.00 -2.34 -6.01
N LEU A 54 5.69 -2.51 -6.13
CA LEU A 54 4.96 -2.10 -7.32
C LEU A 54 5.02 -0.58 -7.50
N GLY A 55 4.84 0.17 -6.43
CA GLY A 55 4.92 1.61 -6.46
C GLY A 55 6.29 2.13 -6.85
N GLN A 56 7.35 1.49 -6.36
CA GLN A 56 8.70 1.86 -6.71
C GLN A 56 9.01 1.64 -8.20
N LYS A 57 8.37 0.64 -8.81
CA LYS A 57 8.54 0.40 -10.23
C LYS A 57 7.73 1.36 -11.09
N LYS A 58 6.52 1.71 -10.64
CA LYS A 58 5.61 2.57 -11.42
C LYS A 58 5.91 4.05 -11.26
N LEU A 59 6.37 4.43 -10.12
CA LEU A 59 6.61 5.82 -9.77
C LEU A 59 8.10 6.12 -9.68
#